data_09dac4752b34ec911c85ec8544309e48
#
_entry.id   09dac4752b34ec911c85ec8544309e48
#
_cell.length_a   1.000
_cell.length_b   1.000
_cell.length_c   1.000
_cell.angle_alpha   90.00
_cell.angle_beta   90.00
_cell.angle_gamma   90.00
#
_symmetry.space_group_name_H-M   'P 1'
#
loop_
_entity.id
_entity.type
_entity.pdbx_description
1 polymer ?
#
loop_
_entity_poly.entity_id
_entity_poly.type
_entity_poly.pdbx_seq_one_letter_code
_entity_poly.pdbx_strand_id
1 'polypeptide(L)'
;YYIQRKQLSNISKEKRMSIEIIGKQIASLRKEKGIKQEELANYVGVSTQAVSKWENGGVPDTELLPKIADFFCVSVDSLFGRNITDYSDLQSALIKKICDTPRNERFKLVFNYCWDMEKAMMPHGHSIEKCSIEDYEKEIGTDAQHYSSIMQNDGFTRMGIANRSQYFLIVPEPQSTDDAYFKGIDYPAFFRDFSDEDFWNACVYLNKRDFQKAFTRALFINKLGINDEKAKEILSKLKKYKMVYSTQIEMDDEIQTVYHFNPTPSFIALLIFAREIIEKPEIFAYYSGGRDTPYIK
;
A
#
# COMPACT_ATOMS: atom_id res chain seq x y z
N TYR A 1 -31.85 46.54 -9.86
CA TYR A 1 -32.32 45.96 -11.14
C TYR A 1 -31.18 45.69 -12.12
N TYR A 2 -30.13 46.50 -12.19
CA TYR A 2 -28.98 46.34 -13.10
C TYR A 2 -28.04 45.22 -12.66
N ILE A 3 -27.83 45.02 -11.36
CA ILE A 3 -26.95 43.99 -10.77
C ILE A 3 -27.59 42.59 -10.93
N GLN A 4 -28.89 42.46 -10.76
CA GLN A 4 -29.61 41.19 -10.99
C GLN A 4 -29.57 40.73 -12.45
N ARG A 5 -29.72 41.65 -13.44
CA ARG A 5 -29.59 41.29 -14.85
C ARG A 5 -28.19 40.84 -15.23
N LYS A 6 -27.14 41.41 -14.64
CA LYS A 6 -25.76 41.04 -14.90
C LYS A 6 -25.41 39.69 -14.27
N GLN A 7 -25.97 39.37 -13.09
CA GLN A 7 -25.85 38.04 -12.48
C GLN A 7 -26.59 36.98 -13.27
N LEU A 8 -27.81 37.23 -13.73
CA LEU A 8 -28.58 36.29 -14.56
C LEU A 8 -27.93 36.05 -15.93
N SER A 9 -27.30 37.07 -16.54
CA SER A 9 -26.55 36.91 -17.79
C SER A 9 -25.26 36.13 -17.63
N ASN A 10 -24.58 36.25 -16.48
CA ASN A 10 -23.38 35.44 -16.18
C ASN A 10 -23.74 33.98 -15.91
N ILE A 11 -24.79 33.73 -15.14
CA ILE A 11 -25.29 32.34 -14.88
C ILE A 11 -25.71 31.64 -16.18
N SER A 12 -26.36 32.36 -17.10
CA SER A 12 -26.74 31.81 -18.40
C SER A 12 -25.52 31.56 -19.31
N LYS A 13 -24.48 32.34 -19.18
CA LYS A 13 -23.22 32.20 -19.95
C LYS A 13 -22.36 31.05 -19.41
N GLU A 14 -22.26 30.89 -18.09
CA GLU A 14 -21.60 29.77 -17.45
C GLU A 14 -22.32 28.44 -17.71
N LYS A 15 -23.65 28.45 -17.67
CA LYS A 15 -24.47 27.29 -18.00
C LYS A 15 -24.33 26.86 -19.47
N ARG A 16 -24.19 27.82 -20.40
CA ARG A 16 -23.93 27.55 -21.79
C ARG A 16 -22.53 27.00 -22.05
N MET A 17 -21.54 27.49 -21.33
CA MET A 17 -20.14 27.05 -21.43
C MET A 17 -19.95 25.63 -20.90
N SER A 18 -20.59 25.26 -19.78
CA SER A 18 -20.57 23.88 -19.25
C SER A 18 -21.29 22.88 -20.15
N ILE A 19 -22.30 23.31 -20.86
CA ILE A 19 -23.07 22.51 -21.82
C ILE A 19 -22.24 22.15 -23.07
N GLU A 20 -21.51 23.11 -23.64
CA GLU A 20 -20.63 22.86 -24.80
C GLU A 20 -19.44 21.93 -24.44
N ILE A 21 -19.03 21.90 -23.18
CA ILE A 21 -17.92 21.05 -22.71
C ILE A 21 -18.31 19.57 -22.80
N ILE A 22 -19.52 19.18 -22.35
CA ILE A 22 -19.94 17.76 -22.31
C ILE A 22 -19.92 17.15 -23.72
N GLY A 23 -20.52 17.82 -24.71
CA GLY A 23 -20.54 17.32 -26.07
C GLY A 23 -19.14 17.18 -26.68
N LYS A 24 -18.27 18.15 -26.44
CA LYS A 24 -16.86 18.09 -26.87
C LYS A 24 -16.09 16.95 -26.21
N GLN A 25 -16.34 16.70 -24.93
CA GLN A 25 -15.71 15.59 -24.19
C GLN A 25 -16.18 14.24 -24.73
N ILE A 26 -17.47 14.07 -24.95
CA ILE A 26 -18.03 12.85 -25.56
C ILE A 26 -17.38 12.58 -26.93
N ALA A 27 -17.26 13.62 -27.78
CA ALA A 27 -16.64 13.50 -29.09
C ALA A 27 -15.12 13.18 -28.99
N SER A 28 -14.42 13.75 -28.03
CA SER A 28 -13.00 13.49 -27.78
C SER A 28 -12.76 12.05 -27.34
N LEU A 29 -13.47 11.61 -26.31
CA LEU A 29 -13.37 10.25 -25.75
C LEU A 29 -13.71 9.18 -26.81
N ARG A 30 -14.75 9.43 -27.60
CA ARG A 30 -15.15 8.52 -28.68
C ARG A 30 -14.07 8.40 -29.75
N LYS A 31 -13.51 9.52 -30.19
CA LYS A 31 -12.43 9.55 -31.22
C LYS A 31 -11.16 8.90 -30.70
N GLU A 32 -10.78 9.17 -29.46
CA GLU A 32 -9.60 8.60 -28.82
C GLU A 32 -9.69 7.06 -28.76
N LYS A 33 -10.87 6.53 -28.47
CA LYS A 33 -11.13 5.08 -28.45
C LYS A 33 -11.45 4.47 -29.82
N GLY A 34 -11.48 5.26 -30.88
CA GLY A 34 -11.81 4.77 -32.24
C GLY A 34 -13.26 4.29 -32.42
N ILE A 35 -14.18 4.71 -31.56
CA ILE A 35 -15.57 4.25 -31.49
C ILE A 35 -16.48 5.09 -32.44
N LYS A 36 -17.44 4.45 -33.10
CA LYS A 36 -18.44 5.14 -33.92
C LYS A 36 -19.58 5.69 -33.07
N GLN A 37 -20.24 6.76 -33.55
CA GLN A 37 -21.45 7.33 -32.89
C GLN A 37 -22.57 6.30 -32.71
N GLU A 38 -22.70 5.37 -33.64
CA GLU A 38 -23.68 4.30 -33.59
C GLU A 38 -23.44 3.33 -32.41
N GLU A 39 -22.22 3.00 -32.14
CA GLU A 39 -21.83 2.11 -31.01
C GLU A 39 -22.18 2.73 -29.66
N LEU A 40 -21.87 4.01 -29.49
CA LEU A 40 -22.28 4.76 -28.30
C LEU A 40 -23.79 4.85 -28.18
N ALA A 41 -24.47 5.16 -29.28
CA ALA A 41 -25.93 5.28 -29.35
C ALA A 41 -26.61 3.98 -28.91
N ASN A 42 -26.16 2.84 -29.45
CA ASN A 42 -26.69 1.52 -29.13
C ASN A 42 -26.47 1.17 -27.63
N TYR A 43 -25.31 1.46 -27.10
CA TYR A 43 -25.03 1.18 -25.68
C TYR A 43 -25.90 2.00 -24.72
N VAL A 44 -26.03 3.29 -25.01
CA VAL A 44 -26.80 4.22 -24.16
C VAL A 44 -28.33 4.03 -24.35
N GLY A 45 -28.74 3.49 -25.49
CA GLY A 45 -30.15 3.27 -25.83
C GLY A 45 -30.83 4.49 -26.49
N VAL A 46 -30.07 5.21 -27.32
CA VAL A 46 -30.58 6.41 -28.04
C VAL A 46 -30.32 6.28 -29.55
N SER A 47 -30.81 7.25 -30.32
CA SER A 47 -30.50 7.29 -31.75
C SER A 47 -29.12 7.87 -32.03
N THR A 48 -28.48 7.46 -33.13
CA THR A 48 -27.21 8.03 -33.61
C THR A 48 -27.29 9.55 -33.80
N GLN A 49 -28.47 10.03 -34.20
CA GLN A 49 -28.75 11.48 -34.36
C GLN A 49 -28.68 12.21 -33.02
N ALA A 50 -29.10 11.56 -31.89
CA ALA A 50 -29.00 12.16 -30.58
C ALA A 50 -27.51 12.33 -30.17
N VAL A 51 -26.67 11.31 -30.38
CA VAL A 51 -25.22 11.40 -30.13
C VAL A 51 -24.58 12.47 -31.00
N SER A 52 -24.92 12.51 -32.28
CA SER A 52 -24.44 13.57 -33.19
C SER A 52 -24.86 14.96 -32.70
N LYS A 53 -26.09 15.12 -32.22
CA LYS A 53 -26.57 16.38 -31.66
C LYS A 53 -25.80 16.79 -30.43
N TRP A 54 -25.47 15.84 -29.54
CA TRP A 54 -24.65 16.12 -28.34
C TRP A 54 -23.25 16.62 -28.73
N GLU A 55 -22.61 15.94 -29.67
CA GLU A 55 -21.26 16.31 -30.13
C GLU A 55 -21.20 17.68 -30.82
N ASN A 56 -22.36 18.13 -31.37
CA ASN A 56 -22.49 19.42 -32.03
C ASN A 56 -23.12 20.51 -31.13
N GLY A 57 -23.02 20.38 -29.83
CA GLY A 57 -23.42 21.41 -28.85
C GLY A 57 -24.78 21.17 -28.19
N GLY A 58 -25.40 20.01 -28.41
CA GLY A 58 -26.52 19.55 -27.61
C GLY A 58 -26.06 18.99 -26.26
N VAL A 59 -27.03 18.63 -25.41
CA VAL A 59 -26.77 18.06 -24.09
C VAL A 59 -27.48 16.72 -24.00
N PRO A 60 -26.81 15.66 -23.50
CA PRO A 60 -27.50 14.48 -23.07
C PRO A 60 -28.40 14.76 -21.86
N ASP A 61 -29.51 14.02 -21.76
CA ASP A 61 -30.29 14.06 -20.52
C ASP A 61 -29.41 13.61 -19.33
N THR A 62 -29.63 14.24 -18.19
CA THR A 62 -28.79 13.98 -16.99
C THR A 62 -28.83 12.53 -16.55
N GLU A 63 -29.95 11.83 -16.80
CA GLU A 63 -30.10 10.40 -16.51
C GLU A 63 -29.21 9.50 -17.38
N LEU A 64 -28.77 9.98 -18.53
CA LEU A 64 -27.88 9.24 -19.43
C LEU A 64 -26.39 9.45 -19.12
N LEU A 65 -26.03 10.49 -18.36
CA LEU A 65 -24.63 10.79 -18.05
C LEU A 65 -23.89 9.64 -17.36
N PRO A 66 -24.46 8.92 -16.37
CA PRO A 66 -23.81 7.76 -15.81
C PRO A 66 -23.52 6.67 -16.84
N LYS A 67 -24.47 6.31 -17.69
CA LYS A 67 -24.28 5.32 -18.75
C LYS A 67 -23.21 5.72 -19.77
N ILE A 68 -23.15 7.00 -20.12
CA ILE A 68 -22.12 7.53 -21.03
C ILE A 68 -20.75 7.45 -20.37
N ALA A 69 -20.65 7.78 -19.09
CA ALA A 69 -19.42 7.68 -18.31
C ALA A 69 -18.95 6.23 -18.18
N ASP A 70 -19.85 5.29 -17.89
CA ASP A 70 -19.57 3.86 -17.82
C ASP A 70 -19.06 3.31 -19.17
N PHE A 71 -19.69 3.71 -20.28
CA PHE A 71 -19.24 3.31 -21.61
C PHE A 71 -17.81 3.69 -21.92
N PHE A 72 -17.42 4.88 -21.49
CA PHE A 72 -16.06 5.36 -21.68
C PHE A 72 -15.09 4.96 -20.55
N CYS A 73 -15.56 4.31 -19.48
CA CYS A 73 -14.81 4.00 -18.27
C CYS A 73 -14.18 5.26 -17.65
N VAL A 74 -14.94 6.33 -17.53
CA VAL A 74 -14.54 7.61 -16.94
C VAL A 74 -15.55 8.03 -15.86
N SER A 75 -15.19 9.00 -15.01
CA SER A 75 -16.17 9.59 -14.09
C SER A 75 -17.14 10.51 -14.80
N VAL A 76 -18.32 10.72 -14.22
CA VAL A 76 -19.29 11.72 -14.73
C VAL A 76 -18.65 13.12 -14.76
N ASP A 77 -17.80 13.46 -13.79
CA ASP A 77 -17.07 14.72 -13.76
C ASP A 77 -16.14 14.91 -14.97
N SER A 78 -15.58 13.82 -15.48
CA SER A 78 -14.76 13.86 -16.71
C SER A 78 -15.57 14.28 -17.92
N LEU A 79 -16.88 13.98 -17.98
CA LEU A 79 -17.75 14.46 -19.05
C LEU A 79 -17.96 15.99 -18.99
N PHE A 80 -17.82 16.59 -17.82
CA PHE A 80 -17.85 18.03 -17.62
C PHE A 80 -16.48 18.71 -17.86
N GLY A 81 -15.51 17.97 -18.40
CA GLY A 81 -14.14 18.47 -18.61
C GLY A 81 -13.35 18.65 -17.32
N ARG A 82 -13.89 18.16 -16.21
CA ARG A 82 -13.17 18.08 -14.93
C ARG A 82 -12.39 16.78 -14.94
N ASN A 83 -11.24 16.80 -15.56
CA ASN A 83 -10.33 15.70 -15.37
C ASN A 83 -9.88 15.74 -13.90
N ILE A 84 -9.97 14.63 -13.19
CA ILE A 84 -9.24 14.41 -11.94
C ILE A 84 -7.77 14.28 -12.35
N THR A 85 -7.19 15.36 -12.86
CA THR A 85 -5.77 15.48 -13.18
C THR A 85 -5.00 16.08 -12.03
N ASP A 86 -5.71 16.51 -11.00
CA ASP A 86 -5.08 16.92 -9.76
C ASP A 86 -4.90 15.68 -8.86
N TYR A 87 -3.69 15.13 -8.88
CA TYR A 87 -3.29 14.03 -8.00
C TYR A 87 -3.56 14.34 -6.52
N SER A 88 -3.69 15.62 -6.16
CA SER A 88 -4.08 16.06 -4.82
C SER A 88 -5.49 15.60 -4.45
N ASP A 89 -6.42 15.58 -5.39
CA ASP A 89 -7.80 15.15 -5.15
C ASP A 89 -7.88 13.63 -4.96
N LEU A 90 -7.13 12.85 -5.78
CA LEU A 90 -7.07 11.40 -5.64
C LEU A 90 -6.39 11.00 -4.32
N GLN A 91 -5.28 11.65 -3.98
CA GLN A 91 -4.58 11.42 -2.73
C GLN A 91 -5.47 11.76 -1.52
N SER A 92 -6.15 12.90 -1.58
CA SER A 92 -7.07 13.33 -0.52
C SER A 92 -8.25 12.37 -0.37
N ALA A 93 -8.83 11.88 -1.47
CA ALA A 93 -9.91 10.91 -1.46
C ALA A 93 -9.46 9.56 -0.87
N LEU A 94 -8.26 9.09 -1.22
CA LEU A 94 -7.66 7.87 -0.66
C LEU A 94 -7.43 8.00 0.84
N ILE A 95 -6.81 9.10 1.29
CA ILE A 95 -6.57 9.38 2.71
C ILE A 95 -7.90 9.41 3.46
N LYS A 96 -8.89 10.15 2.94
CA LYS A 96 -10.22 10.24 3.55
C LYS A 96 -10.87 8.86 3.68
N LYS A 97 -10.84 8.05 2.61
CA LYS A 97 -11.40 6.69 2.62
C LYS A 97 -10.77 5.83 3.71
N ILE A 98 -9.45 5.89 3.86
CA ILE A 98 -8.73 5.16 4.90
C ILE A 98 -9.10 5.67 6.30
N CYS A 99 -9.15 6.99 6.49
CA CYS A 99 -9.49 7.60 7.78
C CYS A 99 -10.93 7.32 8.22
N ASP A 100 -11.89 7.32 7.29
CA ASP A 100 -13.30 7.05 7.54
C ASP A 100 -13.59 5.56 7.79
N THR A 101 -12.65 4.67 7.44
CA THR A 101 -12.79 3.23 7.67
C THR A 101 -12.55 2.91 9.16
N PRO A 102 -13.35 2.02 9.78
CA PRO A 102 -13.14 1.56 11.14
C PRO A 102 -11.71 1.02 11.37
N ARG A 103 -11.15 1.27 12.56
CA ARG A 103 -9.73 0.93 12.85
C ARG A 103 -9.38 -0.54 12.61
N ASN A 104 -10.28 -1.45 12.94
CA ASN A 104 -10.11 -2.89 12.78
C ASN A 104 -10.14 -3.35 11.31
N GLU A 105 -10.62 -2.52 10.38
CA GLU A 105 -10.72 -2.83 8.95
C GLU A 105 -9.69 -2.09 8.10
N ARG A 106 -9.02 -1.08 8.66
CA ARG A 106 -8.07 -0.23 7.92
C ARG A 106 -6.92 -0.99 7.30
N PHE A 107 -6.31 -1.91 8.05
CA PHE A 107 -5.19 -2.70 7.55
C PHE A 107 -5.61 -3.57 6.37
N LYS A 108 -6.78 -4.19 6.45
CA LYS A 108 -7.34 -4.99 5.34
C LYS A 108 -7.58 -4.12 4.09
N LEU A 109 -8.20 -2.96 4.26
CA LEU A 109 -8.41 -2.01 3.16
C LEU A 109 -7.09 -1.57 2.51
N VAL A 110 -6.11 -1.16 3.32
CA VAL A 110 -4.80 -0.72 2.82
C VAL A 110 -4.07 -1.87 2.12
N PHE A 111 -4.17 -3.08 2.65
CA PHE A 111 -3.57 -4.25 2.02
C PHE A 111 -4.19 -4.58 0.66
N ASN A 112 -5.50 -4.39 0.50
CA ASN A 112 -6.16 -4.50 -0.80
C ASN A 112 -5.65 -3.45 -1.79
N TYR A 113 -5.41 -2.21 -1.36
CA TYR A 113 -4.77 -1.21 -2.21
C TYR A 113 -3.33 -1.58 -2.59
N CYS A 114 -2.57 -2.21 -1.68
CA CYS A 114 -1.24 -2.73 -2.02
C CYS A 114 -1.31 -3.80 -3.11
N TRP A 115 -2.33 -4.66 -3.08
CA TRP A 115 -2.58 -5.65 -4.12
C TRP A 115 -2.90 -5.00 -5.47
N ASP A 116 -3.71 -3.94 -5.48
CA ASP A 116 -4.01 -3.21 -6.70
C ASP A 116 -2.77 -2.51 -7.27
N MET A 117 -1.90 -1.97 -6.40
CA MET A 117 -0.60 -1.41 -6.81
C MET A 117 0.32 -2.48 -7.39
N GLU A 118 0.41 -3.66 -6.76
CA GLU A 118 1.20 -4.80 -7.26
C GLU A 118 0.75 -5.19 -8.68
N LYS A 119 -0.56 -5.36 -8.89
CA LYS A 119 -1.14 -5.65 -10.21
C LYS A 119 -0.82 -4.57 -11.25
N ALA A 120 -0.90 -3.30 -10.85
CA ALA A 120 -0.65 -2.18 -11.74
C ALA A 120 0.82 -2.04 -12.17
N MET A 121 1.75 -2.57 -11.39
CA MET A 121 3.19 -2.56 -11.71
C MET A 121 3.61 -3.68 -12.66
N MET A 122 2.73 -4.58 -13.05
CA MET A 122 3.06 -5.65 -13.99
C MET A 122 3.35 -5.11 -15.40
N PRO A 123 4.48 -5.51 -16.05
CA PRO A 123 4.98 -4.87 -17.26
C PRO A 123 4.12 -5.03 -18.52
N HIS A 124 3.18 -5.94 -18.53
CA HIS A 124 2.37 -6.21 -19.71
C HIS A 124 0.92 -6.32 -19.29
N GLY A 125 0.19 -5.22 -19.42
CA GLY A 125 -1.25 -5.04 -19.45
C GLY A 125 -2.11 -6.29 -19.58
N HIS A 126 -1.75 -7.35 -18.87
CA HIS A 126 -2.68 -8.43 -18.65
C HIS A 126 -3.89 -7.77 -18.02
N SER A 127 -5.01 -7.98 -18.64
CA SER A 127 -6.29 -7.52 -18.15
C SER A 127 -6.24 -7.62 -16.65
N ILE A 128 -6.27 -6.45 -16.01
CA ILE A 128 -6.39 -6.34 -14.56
C ILE A 128 -7.76 -6.97 -14.27
N GLU A 129 -7.79 -8.29 -14.38
CA GLU A 129 -8.97 -9.03 -14.04
C GLU A 129 -9.28 -8.69 -12.61
N LYS A 130 -10.55 -8.46 -12.35
CA LYS A 130 -11.13 -8.03 -11.09
C LYS A 130 -10.93 -9.07 -9.97
N CYS A 131 -9.72 -9.63 -9.88
CA CYS A 131 -9.38 -10.57 -8.83
C CYS A 131 -9.03 -9.78 -7.57
N SER A 132 -9.92 -9.80 -6.59
CA SER A 132 -9.61 -9.32 -5.25
C SER A 132 -8.69 -10.33 -4.55
N ILE A 133 -7.97 -9.89 -3.51
CA ILE A 133 -7.21 -10.83 -2.65
C ILE A 133 -8.16 -11.89 -2.07
N GLU A 134 -9.37 -11.50 -1.72
CA GLU A 134 -10.37 -12.39 -1.13
C GLU A 134 -10.84 -13.49 -2.09
N ASP A 135 -10.95 -13.18 -3.38
CA ASP A 135 -11.27 -14.17 -4.40
C ASP A 135 -10.10 -15.13 -4.61
N TYR A 136 -8.88 -14.59 -4.58
CA TYR A 136 -7.67 -15.38 -4.68
C TYR A 136 -7.52 -16.33 -3.47
N GLU A 137 -7.76 -15.85 -2.24
CA GLU A 137 -7.76 -16.67 -1.02
C GLU A 137 -8.79 -17.82 -1.08
N LYS A 138 -9.94 -17.62 -1.71
CA LYS A 138 -10.97 -18.64 -1.88
C LYS A 138 -10.57 -19.74 -2.86
N GLU A 139 -9.88 -19.38 -3.94
CA GLU A 139 -9.45 -20.34 -4.96
C GLU A 139 -8.33 -21.26 -4.48
N ILE A 140 -7.44 -20.76 -3.65
CA ILE A 140 -6.18 -21.41 -3.29
C ILE A 140 -6.28 -22.18 -1.97
N GLY A 141 -7.27 -21.86 -1.14
CA GLY A 141 -7.40 -22.42 0.20
C GLY A 141 -6.50 -21.74 1.25
N THR A 142 -6.89 -21.85 2.51
CA THR A 142 -6.31 -21.08 3.62
C THR A 142 -4.95 -21.56 4.11
N ASP A 143 -4.48 -22.73 3.70
CA ASP A 143 -3.28 -23.37 4.24
C ASP A 143 -2.03 -23.16 3.37
N ALA A 144 -2.18 -22.78 2.12
CA ALA A 144 -1.05 -22.53 1.24
C ALA A 144 -0.49 -21.11 1.41
N GLN A 145 0.81 -20.99 1.37
CA GLN A 145 1.49 -19.69 1.39
C GLN A 145 1.68 -19.20 -0.04
N HIS A 146 1.05 -18.08 -0.35
CA HIS A 146 1.12 -17.47 -1.66
C HIS A 146 1.86 -16.13 -1.58
N TYR A 147 2.70 -15.93 -2.57
CA TYR A 147 3.51 -14.72 -2.70
C TYR A 147 3.32 -14.11 -4.09
N SER A 148 3.54 -12.83 -4.17
CA SER A 148 3.69 -12.09 -5.42
C SER A 148 5.04 -11.40 -5.43
N SER A 149 5.69 -11.33 -6.56
CA SER A 149 6.96 -10.62 -6.72
C SER A 149 7.11 -10.10 -8.15
N ILE A 150 7.44 -8.83 -8.25
CA ILE A 150 7.83 -8.19 -9.50
C ILE A 150 9.28 -7.75 -9.35
N MET A 151 10.15 -8.16 -10.27
CA MET A 151 11.57 -7.81 -10.28
C MET A 151 11.91 -7.14 -11.60
N GLN A 152 12.30 -5.87 -11.53
CA GLN A 152 12.66 -5.05 -12.68
C GLN A 152 13.99 -4.34 -12.44
N ASN A 153 14.50 -3.65 -13.47
CA ASN A 153 15.78 -2.91 -13.36
C ASN A 153 15.70 -1.71 -12.42
N ASP A 154 14.52 -1.18 -12.17
CA ASP A 154 14.24 -0.02 -11.30
C ASP A 154 13.82 -0.41 -9.87
N GLY A 155 13.77 -1.71 -9.56
CA GLY A 155 13.48 -2.19 -8.23
C GLY A 155 12.72 -3.51 -8.19
N PHE A 156 12.19 -3.84 -7.01
CA PHE A 156 11.33 -5.00 -6.86
C PHE A 156 10.20 -4.76 -5.85
N THR A 157 9.15 -5.56 -6.00
CA THR A 157 8.11 -5.71 -5.00
C THR A 157 8.12 -7.12 -4.43
N ARG A 158 7.61 -7.26 -3.21
CA ARG A 158 7.36 -8.54 -2.59
C ARG A 158 6.11 -8.46 -1.74
N MET A 159 5.17 -9.33 -1.97
CA MET A 159 3.92 -9.38 -1.24
C MET A 159 3.63 -10.79 -0.74
N GLY A 160 3.46 -10.94 0.57
CA GLY A 160 2.89 -12.14 1.16
C GLY A 160 1.37 -12.01 1.18
N ILE A 161 0.66 -12.97 0.58
CA ILE A 161 -0.79 -12.90 0.40
C ILE A 161 -1.53 -13.74 1.43
N ALA A 162 -0.88 -14.77 1.99
CA ALA A 162 -1.51 -15.71 2.90
C ALA A 162 -1.86 -15.11 4.27
N ASN A 163 -2.96 -15.59 4.87
CA ASN A 163 -3.45 -15.16 6.19
C ASN A 163 -2.43 -15.26 7.34
N ARG A 164 -1.40 -16.10 7.21
CA ARG A 164 -0.39 -16.29 8.25
C ARG A 164 0.70 -15.22 8.27
N SER A 165 0.92 -14.54 7.15
CA SER A 165 2.03 -13.59 7.00
C SER A 165 1.76 -12.62 5.86
N GLN A 166 0.78 -11.75 6.04
CA GLN A 166 0.45 -10.71 5.07
C GLN A 166 1.42 -9.52 5.24
N TYR A 167 2.08 -9.13 4.15
CA TYR A 167 2.95 -7.96 4.09
C TYR A 167 3.08 -7.46 2.65
N PHE A 168 3.50 -6.24 2.48
CA PHE A 168 3.85 -5.64 1.21
C PHE A 168 5.16 -4.86 1.33
N LEU A 169 6.10 -5.15 0.45
CA LEU A 169 7.39 -4.50 0.37
C LEU A 169 7.59 -3.93 -1.02
N ILE A 170 7.96 -2.67 -1.09
CA ILE A 170 8.44 -1.99 -2.30
C ILE A 170 9.88 -1.56 -2.05
N VAL A 171 10.78 -1.93 -2.93
CA VAL A 171 12.19 -1.56 -2.87
C VAL A 171 12.60 -0.99 -4.22
N PRO A 172 12.60 0.34 -4.39
CA PRO A 172 13.20 0.98 -5.56
C PRO A 172 14.68 0.65 -5.65
N GLU A 173 15.21 0.57 -6.87
CA GLU A 173 16.63 0.35 -7.09
C GLU A 173 17.43 1.49 -6.45
N PRO A 174 18.37 1.23 -5.52
CA PRO A 174 19.20 2.28 -4.96
C PRO A 174 20.26 2.74 -5.98
N GLN A 175 20.73 3.97 -5.83
CA GLN A 175 21.82 4.48 -6.69
C GLN A 175 23.12 3.67 -6.56
N SER A 176 23.37 3.14 -5.35
CA SER A 176 24.49 2.24 -5.05
C SER A 176 24.01 1.18 -4.08
N THR A 177 24.09 -0.08 -4.48
CA THR A 177 23.75 -1.23 -3.61
C THR A 177 24.75 -1.39 -2.47
N ASP A 178 26.05 -1.08 -2.69
CA ASP A 178 27.06 -1.11 -1.65
C ASP A 178 26.78 -0.09 -0.55
N ASP A 179 26.46 1.15 -0.92
CA ASP A 179 26.14 2.21 0.05
C ASP A 179 24.83 1.94 0.79
N ALA A 180 23.83 1.39 0.08
CA ALA A 180 22.51 1.13 0.65
C ALA A 180 22.49 -0.07 1.60
N TYR A 181 23.23 -1.13 1.26
CA TYR A 181 23.07 -2.41 1.96
C TYR A 181 24.31 -2.89 2.70
N PHE A 182 25.53 -2.52 2.30
CA PHE A 182 26.75 -3.14 2.85
C PHE A 182 27.63 -2.20 3.66
N LYS A 183 27.70 -0.92 3.27
CA LYS A 183 28.62 0.03 3.88
C LYS A 183 28.36 0.24 5.38
N GLY A 184 29.33 -0.15 6.20
CA GLY A 184 29.24 0.02 7.65
C GLY A 184 28.30 -0.95 8.36
N ILE A 185 27.82 -1.99 7.68
CA ILE A 185 26.91 -2.99 8.25
C ILE A 185 27.63 -4.34 8.35
N ASP A 186 27.79 -4.85 9.57
CA ASP A 186 28.33 -6.19 9.84
C ASP A 186 27.20 -7.20 10.01
N TYR A 187 26.71 -7.71 8.88
CA TYR A 187 25.68 -8.75 8.88
C TYR A 187 26.11 -10.05 9.59
N PRO A 188 27.35 -10.56 9.43
CA PRO A 188 27.79 -11.72 10.18
C PRO A 188 27.72 -11.53 11.69
N ALA A 189 28.08 -10.35 12.22
CA ALA A 189 27.94 -10.07 13.65
C ALA A 189 26.47 -9.99 14.07
N PHE A 190 25.61 -9.39 13.24
CA PHE A 190 24.18 -9.36 13.49
C PHE A 190 23.59 -10.77 13.59
N PHE A 191 23.85 -11.63 12.61
CA PHE A 191 23.32 -12.99 12.62
C PHE A 191 23.92 -13.85 13.75
N ARG A 192 25.18 -13.65 14.13
CA ARG A 192 25.75 -14.30 15.34
C ARG A 192 25.01 -13.91 16.60
N ASP A 193 24.70 -12.62 16.78
CA ASP A 193 23.94 -12.16 17.95
C ASP A 193 22.54 -12.81 17.99
N PHE A 194 21.86 -12.91 16.86
CA PHE A 194 20.53 -13.53 16.78
C PHE A 194 20.55 -15.06 16.80
N SER A 195 21.69 -15.72 16.58
CA SER A 195 21.85 -17.18 16.74
C SER A 195 22.08 -17.60 18.19
N ASP A 196 22.34 -16.66 19.09
CA ASP A 196 22.42 -16.88 20.53
C ASP A 196 21.02 -17.17 21.07
N GLU A 197 20.79 -18.39 21.55
CA GLU A 197 19.49 -18.86 21.99
C GLU A 197 18.90 -18.02 23.13
N ASP A 198 19.72 -17.60 24.08
CA ASP A 198 19.27 -16.78 25.19
C ASP A 198 18.87 -15.36 24.72
N PHE A 199 19.63 -14.79 23.79
CA PHE A 199 19.29 -13.50 23.18
C PHE A 199 17.99 -13.61 22.36
N TRP A 200 17.84 -14.69 21.56
CA TRP A 200 16.64 -14.98 20.82
C TRP A 200 15.42 -15.09 21.73
N ASN A 201 15.54 -15.90 22.81
CA ASN A 201 14.46 -16.09 23.78
C ASN A 201 14.09 -14.79 24.49
N ALA A 202 15.06 -13.90 24.77
CA ALA A 202 14.80 -12.57 25.32
C ALA A 202 14.01 -11.70 24.35
N CYS A 203 14.36 -11.70 23.05
CA CYS A 203 13.62 -10.97 22.01
C CYS A 203 12.18 -11.47 21.91
N VAL A 204 11.98 -12.80 21.83
CA VAL A 204 10.65 -13.41 21.78
C VAL A 204 9.84 -13.08 23.03
N TYR A 205 10.44 -13.20 24.21
CA TYR A 205 9.77 -12.90 25.48
C TYR A 205 9.30 -11.45 25.56
N LEU A 206 10.16 -10.48 25.18
CA LEU A 206 9.78 -9.06 25.18
C LEU A 206 8.67 -8.75 24.20
N ASN A 207 8.63 -9.39 23.03
CA ASN A 207 7.56 -9.21 22.06
C ASN A 207 6.22 -9.87 22.46
N LYS A 208 6.25 -10.83 23.40
CA LYS A 208 5.04 -11.43 23.98
C LYS A 208 4.52 -10.69 25.21
N ARG A 209 5.34 -9.80 25.76
CA ARG A 209 5.02 -9.07 26.99
C ARG A 209 4.33 -7.74 26.67
N ASP A 210 3.53 -7.24 27.61
CA ASP A 210 3.01 -5.89 27.56
C ASP A 210 4.18 -4.88 27.51
N PHE A 211 4.29 -4.14 26.40
CA PHE A 211 5.41 -3.23 26.13
C PHE A 211 5.44 -2.01 27.05
N GLN A 212 4.30 -1.66 27.67
CA GLN A 212 4.23 -0.54 28.61
C GLN A 212 4.89 -0.85 29.96
N LYS A 213 5.07 -2.13 30.27
CA LYS A 213 5.68 -2.55 31.55
C LYS A 213 7.19 -2.43 31.50
N ALA A 214 7.73 -1.50 32.26
CA ALA A 214 9.16 -1.41 32.52
C ALA A 214 9.68 -2.67 33.25
N PHE A 215 10.98 -2.91 33.20
CA PHE A 215 11.60 -4.07 33.82
C PHE A 215 13.02 -3.79 34.24
N THR A 216 13.51 -4.60 35.17
CA THR A 216 14.93 -4.61 35.58
C THR A 216 15.64 -5.83 35.00
N ARG A 217 16.94 -5.87 35.11
CA ARG A 217 17.77 -7.03 34.70
C ARG A 217 17.30 -8.34 35.32
N ALA A 218 16.76 -8.32 36.54
CA ALA A 218 16.19 -9.47 37.21
C ALA A 218 15.09 -10.19 36.43
N LEU A 219 14.41 -9.49 35.51
CA LEU A 219 13.42 -10.12 34.66
C LEU A 219 13.98 -11.28 33.85
N PHE A 220 15.14 -11.10 33.20
CA PHE A 220 15.73 -12.15 32.39
C PHE A 220 16.31 -13.27 33.24
N ILE A 221 16.94 -12.94 34.37
CA ILE A 221 17.42 -13.94 35.32
C ILE A 221 16.27 -14.87 35.75
N ASN A 222 15.15 -14.28 36.15
CA ASN A 222 14.01 -15.05 36.68
C ASN A 222 13.19 -15.76 35.60
N LYS A 223 13.10 -15.21 34.41
CA LYS A 223 12.21 -15.75 33.35
C LYS A 223 12.94 -16.66 32.36
N LEU A 224 14.21 -16.40 32.11
CA LEU A 224 15.02 -17.21 31.18
C LEU A 224 15.96 -18.16 31.93
N GLY A 225 16.08 -18.05 33.25
CA GLY A 225 16.94 -18.93 34.05
C GLY A 225 18.43 -18.70 33.82
N ILE A 226 18.83 -17.53 33.32
CA ILE A 226 20.22 -17.18 33.01
C ILE A 226 20.89 -16.45 34.17
N ASN A 227 22.22 -16.47 34.19
CA ASN A 227 22.96 -15.75 35.20
C ASN A 227 23.05 -14.24 34.96
N ASP A 228 23.55 -13.48 35.93
CA ASP A 228 23.61 -12.01 35.87
C ASP A 228 24.51 -11.49 34.73
N GLU A 229 25.64 -12.17 34.47
CA GLU A 229 26.56 -11.77 33.39
C GLU A 229 25.90 -11.94 32.01
N LYS A 230 25.19 -13.04 31.78
CA LYS A 230 24.46 -13.28 30.55
C LYS A 230 23.30 -12.28 30.36
N ALA A 231 22.62 -11.93 31.45
CA ALA A 231 21.58 -10.93 31.42
C ALA A 231 22.10 -9.53 31.04
N LYS A 232 23.33 -9.16 31.52
CA LYS A 232 24.01 -7.91 31.11
C LYS A 232 24.37 -7.93 29.61
N GLU A 233 24.94 -9.05 29.13
CA GLU A 233 25.25 -9.23 27.71
C GLU A 233 24.02 -9.05 26.82
N ILE A 234 22.91 -9.71 27.15
CA ILE A 234 21.66 -9.62 26.43
C ILE A 234 21.14 -8.18 26.41
N LEU A 235 21.14 -7.49 27.56
CA LEU A 235 20.72 -6.08 27.62
C LEU A 235 21.61 -5.17 26.78
N SER A 236 22.90 -5.44 26.71
CA SER A 236 23.84 -4.72 25.84
C SER A 236 23.49 -4.91 24.36
N LYS A 237 23.23 -6.15 23.92
CA LYS A 237 22.77 -6.48 22.56
C LYS A 237 21.43 -5.82 22.24
N LEU A 238 20.45 -5.89 23.15
CA LEU A 238 19.15 -5.24 22.97
C LEU A 238 19.26 -3.72 22.80
N LYS A 239 20.16 -3.07 23.55
CA LYS A 239 20.48 -1.65 23.40
C LYS A 239 21.14 -1.35 22.06
N LYS A 240 22.12 -2.17 21.65
CA LYS A 240 22.80 -2.08 20.35
C LYS A 240 21.80 -2.04 19.20
N TYR A 241 20.77 -2.88 19.26
CA TYR A 241 19.70 -2.96 18.25
C TYR A 241 18.53 -2.04 18.54
N LYS A 242 18.64 -1.12 19.50
CA LYS A 242 17.59 -0.15 19.89
C LYS A 242 16.24 -0.80 20.28
N MET A 243 16.28 -2.06 20.66
CA MET A 243 15.09 -2.80 21.11
C MET A 243 14.72 -2.47 22.56
N VAL A 244 15.65 -1.92 23.33
CA VAL A 244 15.40 -1.40 24.66
C VAL A 244 16.14 -0.08 24.87
N TYR A 245 15.55 0.77 25.69
CA TYR A 245 16.23 1.93 26.28
C TYR A 245 16.16 1.84 27.81
N SER A 246 17.00 2.59 28.53
CA SER A 246 17.02 2.55 29.98
C SER A 246 16.92 3.93 30.58
N THR A 247 16.24 4.00 31.73
CA THR A 247 16.17 5.17 32.60
C THR A 247 16.70 4.81 33.98
N GLN A 248 17.19 5.79 34.71
CA GLN A 248 17.50 5.64 36.11
C GLN A 248 16.34 6.18 36.93
N ILE A 249 15.91 5.42 37.90
CA ILE A 249 14.85 5.79 38.83
C ILE A 249 15.41 5.67 40.24
N GLU A 250 15.24 6.70 41.02
CA GLU A 250 15.57 6.69 42.45
C GLU A 250 14.34 6.12 43.20
N MET A 251 14.56 5.05 43.93
CA MET A 251 13.56 4.40 44.76
C MET A 251 14.18 4.06 46.11
N ASP A 252 13.62 4.53 47.19
CA ASP A 252 14.08 4.27 48.56
C ASP A 252 15.59 4.57 48.76
N ASP A 253 16.04 5.75 48.30
CA ASP A 253 17.43 6.23 48.32
C ASP A 253 18.43 5.39 47.49
N GLU A 254 17.92 4.44 46.67
CA GLU A 254 18.73 3.66 45.73
C GLU A 254 18.44 4.01 44.28
N ILE A 255 19.48 4.18 43.47
CA ILE A 255 19.32 4.39 42.02
C ILE A 255 19.24 3.05 41.30
N GLN A 256 18.09 2.76 40.73
CA GLN A 256 17.88 1.55 39.97
C GLN A 256 17.83 1.84 38.45
N THR A 257 18.47 0.98 37.66
CA THR A 257 18.33 1.03 36.20
C THR A 257 17.11 0.23 35.77
N VAL A 258 16.17 0.92 35.15
CA VAL A 258 14.93 0.34 34.60
C VAL A 258 14.99 0.38 33.08
N TYR A 259 14.55 -0.70 32.45
CA TYR A 259 14.54 -0.88 31.02
C TYR A 259 13.11 -0.80 30.49
N HIS A 260 12.97 -0.20 29.32
CA HIS A 260 11.74 -0.10 28.59
C HIS A 260 11.91 -0.79 27.23
N PHE A 261 10.97 -1.64 26.89
CA PHE A 261 10.97 -2.28 25.58
C PHE A 261 10.47 -1.30 24.52
N ASN A 262 11.18 -1.22 23.43
CA ASN A 262 10.76 -0.51 22.22
C ASN A 262 10.20 -1.53 21.23
N PRO A 263 8.87 -1.61 21.05
CA PRO A 263 8.25 -2.57 20.15
C PRO A 263 8.39 -2.13 18.69
N THR A 264 9.63 -1.93 18.25
CA THR A 264 9.84 -1.65 16.82
C THR A 264 9.42 -2.87 16.01
N PRO A 265 8.78 -2.69 14.86
CA PRO A 265 8.40 -3.80 13.99
C PRO A 265 9.58 -4.56 13.40
N SER A 266 10.82 -4.15 13.65
CA SER A 266 12.03 -4.74 13.08
C SER A 266 12.19 -6.22 13.38
N PHE A 267 11.94 -6.66 14.62
CA PHE A 267 12.03 -8.08 14.96
C PHE A 267 10.92 -8.90 14.29
N ILE A 268 9.71 -8.40 14.24
CA ILE A 268 8.59 -9.07 13.56
C ILE A 268 8.85 -9.12 12.04
N ALA A 269 9.37 -8.06 11.44
CA ALA A 269 9.75 -8.06 10.03
C ALA A 269 10.84 -9.11 9.74
N LEU A 270 11.87 -9.21 10.61
CA LEU A 270 12.89 -10.25 10.52
C LEU A 270 12.27 -11.67 10.54
N LEU A 271 11.30 -11.92 11.43
CA LEU A 271 10.60 -13.21 11.51
C LEU A 271 9.83 -13.52 10.23
N ILE A 272 9.15 -12.53 9.65
CA ILE A 272 8.39 -12.68 8.41
C ILE A 272 9.32 -13.11 7.27
N PHE A 273 10.43 -12.40 7.06
CA PHE A 273 11.37 -12.71 5.98
C PHE A 273 12.17 -13.99 6.24
N ALA A 274 12.59 -14.25 7.47
CA ALA A 274 13.26 -15.49 7.83
C ALA A 274 12.35 -16.70 7.57
N ARG A 275 11.08 -16.59 7.95
CA ARG A 275 10.09 -17.62 7.71
C ARG A 275 9.91 -17.91 6.23
N GLU A 276 9.81 -16.88 5.40
CA GLU A 276 9.69 -17.03 3.95
C GLU A 276 10.88 -17.80 3.36
N ILE A 277 12.10 -17.48 3.79
CA ILE A 277 13.30 -18.18 3.33
C ILE A 277 13.29 -19.66 3.79
N ILE A 278 12.86 -19.92 5.02
CA ILE A 278 12.83 -21.27 5.61
C ILE A 278 11.75 -22.14 4.96
N GLU A 279 10.56 -21.61 4.79
CA GLU A 279 9.41 -22.36 4.28
C GLU A 279 9.43 -22.55 2.75
N LYS A 280 10.30 -21.83 2.04
CA LYS A 280 10.46 -21.88 0.57
C LYS A 280 9.12 -21.84 -0.14
N PRO A 281 8.63 -20.65 -0.50
CA PRO A 281 7.34 -20.49 -1.15
C PRO A 281 7.32 -21.30 -2.46
N GLU A 282 6.41 -22.24 -2.56
CA GLU A 282 6.29 -23.10 -3.73
C GLU A 282 5.44 -22.47 -4.83
N ILE A 283 4.56 -21.53 -4.47
CA ILE A 283 3.57 -20.96 -5.37
C ILE A 283 3.63 -19.43 -5.34
N PHE A 284 3.85 -18.85 -6.52
CA PHE A 284 3.71 -17.42 -6.75
C PHE A 284 2.36 -17.15 -7.42
N ALA A 285 1.59 -16.23 -6.84
CA ALA A 285 0.38 -15.71 -7.46
C ALA A 285 0.71 -14.92 -8.72
N TYR A 286 1.69 -14.02 -8.58
CA TYR A 286 2.30 -13.29 -9.68
C TYR A 286 3.82 -13.33 -9.52
N TYR A 287 4.48 -13.65 -10.60
CA TYR A 287 5.92 -13.50 -10.73
C TYR A 287 6.23 -12.84 -12.06
N SER A 288 6.92 -11.74 -12.04
CA SER A 288 7.45 -11.10 -13.23
C SER A 288 8.93 -10.78 -13.00
N GLY A 289 9.78 -11.45 -13.75
CA GLY A 289 11.23 -11.21 -13.78
C GLY A 289 11.62 -10.57 -15.10
N GLY A 290 11.79 -9.25 -15.11
CA GLY A 290 12.29 -8.47 -16.25
C GLY A 290 13.65 -7.83 -15.99
N ARG A 291 14.40 -8.34 -15.02
CA ARG A 291 15.69 -7.77 -14.63
C ARG A 291 16.83 -8.38 -15.44
N ASP A 292 17.59 -7.53 -16.11
CA ASP A 292 18.73 -7.90 -16.99
C ASP A 292 20.07 -7.87 -16.26
N THR A 293 20.15 -7.26 -15.08
CA THR A 293 21.39 -7.09 -14.31
C THR A 293 21.26 -7.68 -12.90
N PRO A 294 22.37 -8.10 -12.27
CA PRO A 294 22.36 -8.53 -10.88
C PRO A 294 21.78 -7.45 -9.96
N TYR A 295 21.08 -7.86 -8.91
CA TYR A 295 20.50 -6.91 -7.92
C TYR A 295 21.60 -6.25 -7.07
N ILE A 296 22.62 -7.01 -6.71
CA ILE A 296 23.81 -6.51 -6.02
C ILE A 296 24.87 -6.27 -7.09
N LYS A 297 25.32 -5.02 -7.19
CA LYS A 297 26.34 -4.57 -8.15
C LYS A 297 27.57 -4.16 -7.42
#